data_34c0e4189d151e3f66a5547ab8aab84c
#
_entry.id   34c0e4189d151e3f66a5547ab8aab84c
#
_cell.length_a   1.000
_cell.length_b   1.000
_cell.length_c   1.000
_cell.angle_alpha   90.00
_cell.angle_beta   90.00
_cell.angle_gamma   90.00
#
_symmetry.space_group_name_H-M   'P 1'
#
loop_
_entity.id
_entity.type
_entity.pdbx_description
1 polymer ?
#
loop_
_entity_poly.entity_id
_entity_poly.type
_entity_poly.pdbx_seq_one_letter_code
_entity_poly.pdbx_strand_id
1 'polypeptide(L)'
;MIFNGEMVRAILDGRKTQTRRIMKIQPSDGFHPTHNGYDLDLNAHWYTPGVVDKNGYLQPAKKDVFGVADENEGYTCPFGAVGDRIWVREAFQGPLVSEEFLEEYRAYPEKFENPEYCEYAADGGPRPEYCDLDDNLRHGWRPSIHMPRWASRLTLEITSVRVERLRDLSEDDAKSEGITPP
;
A
#
# COMPACT_ATOMS: atom_id res chain seq x y z
N MET A 1 -0.62 -3.15 0.21
CA MET A 1 -0.94 -2.00 1.11
C MET A 1 -2.45 -1.92 1.26
N ILE A 2 -2.99 -1.47 2.42
CA ILE A 2 -4.44 -1.40 2.68
C ILE A 2 -4.93 0.02 2.44
N PHE A 3 -6.01 0.15 1.65
CA PHE A 3 -6.69 1.40 1.37
C PHE A 3 -8.21 1.27 1.65
N ASN A 4 -8.85 2.35 2.05
CA ASN A 4 -10.31 2.42 2.12
C ASN A 4 -10.91 2.69 0.73
N GLY A 5 -12.24 2.57 0.60
CA GLY A 5 -12.91 2.72 -0.71
C GLY A 5 -12.73 4.10 -1.35
N GLU A 6 -12.65 5.17 -0.57
CA GLU A 6 -12.40 6.52 -1.09
C GLU A 6 -10.99 6.66 -1.67
N MET A 7 -9.98 6.13 -0.98
CA MET A 7 -8.61 6.09 -1.47
C MET A 7 -8.49 5.25 -2.75
N VAL A 8 -9.19 4.12 -2.82
CA VAL A 8 -9.20 3.27 -4.03
C VAL A 8 -9.83 4.02 -5.20
N ARG A 9 -10.99 4.65 -5.02
CA ARG A 9 -11.60 5.50 -6.05
C ARG A 9 -10.66 6.62 -6.50
N ALA A 10 -10.01 7.30 -5.54
CA ALA A 10 -9.05 8.35 -5.87
C ALA A 10 -7.83 7.84 -6.67
N ILE A 11 -7.40 6.60 -6.45
CA ILE A 11 -6.37 5.93 -7.26
C ILE A 11 -6.90 5.65 -8.67
N LEU A 12 -8.08 5.07 -8.78
CA LEU A 12 -8.71 4.75 -10.06
C LEU A 12 -8.95 5.98 -10.92
N ASP A 13 -9.33 7.10 -10.28
CA ASP A 13 -9.52 8.41 -10.92
C ASP A 13 -8.19 9.13 -11.24
N GLY A 14 -7.05 8.60 -10.84
CA GLY A 14 -5.74 9.24 -11.00
C GLY A 14 -5.48 10.44 -10.08
N ARG A 15 -6.37 10.73 -9.13
CA ARG A 15 -6.22 11.84 -8.17
C ARG A 15 -5.23 11.53 -7.06
N LYS A 16 -5.19 10.29 -6.59
CA LYS A 16 -4.27 9.85 -5.55
C LYS A 16 -3.02 9.24 -6.17
N THR A 17 -1.92 9.95 -6.09
CA THR A 17 -0.60 9.54 -6.60
C THR A 17 0.44 9.39 -5.51
N GLN A 18 0.13 9.80 -4.28
CA GLN A 18 1.02 9.70 -3.13
C GLN A 18 0.33 8.98 -1.96
N THR A 19 1.14 8.41 -1.07
CA THR A 19 0.64 7.91 0.21
C THR A 19 1.70 8.12 1.28
N ARG A 20 1.34 8.80 2.36
CA ARG A 20 2.21 9.05 3.50
C ARG A 20 1.96 8.04 4.59
N ARG A 21 3.02 7.67 5.28
CA ARG A 21 2.97 6.82 6.47
C ARG A 21 3.95 7.36 7.51
N ILE A 22 3.50 7.39 8.75
CA ILE A 22 4.35 7.81 9.87
C ILE A 22 5.47 6.78 10.03
N MET A 23 6.69 7.26 10.15
CA MET A 23 7.84 6.42 10.46
C MET A 23 7.67 5.84 11.88
N LYS A 24 7.90 4.54 12.00
CA LYS A 24 7.81 3.86 13.32
C LYS A 24 8.89 4.34 14.29
N ILE A 25 10.08 4.58 13.76
CA ILE A 25 11.19 5.17 14.47
C ILE A 25 11.25 6.60 13.96
N GLN A 26 11.11 7.58 14.85
CA GLN A 26 11.20 8.98 14.49
C GLN A 26 12.68 9.40 14.42
N PRO A 27 13.04 10.22 13.43
CA PRO A 27 14.38 10.81 13.39
C PRO A 27 14.67 11.62 14.66
N SER A 28 15.95 11.70 15.01
CA SER A 28 16.42 12.51 16.12
C SER A 28 16.14 14.01 15.91
N ASP A 29 16.11 14.77 17.01
CA ASP A 29 16.02 16.22 16.92
C ASP A 29 17.26 16.77 16.18
N GLY A 30 16.99 17.54 15.12
CA GLY A 30 18.06 18.07 14.27
C GLY A 30 18.46 17.18 13.10
N PHE A 31 17.81 16.02 12.92
CA PHE A 31 18.03 15.20 11.73
C PHE A 31 17.75 15.99 10.44
N HIS A 32 18.73 16.01 9.56
CA HIS A 32 18.68 16.63 8.25
C HIS A 32 19.14 15.61 7.22
N PRO A 33 18.22 15.01 6.45
CA PRO A 33 18.59 14.07 5.41
C PRO A 33 19.47 14.77 4.37
N THR A 34 20.61 14.19 4.06
CA THR A 34 21.55 14.73 3.08
C THR A 34 21.93 13.67 2.06
N HIS A 35 22.29 14.10 0.87
CA HIS A 35 22.96 13.28 -0.12
C HIS A 35 24.44 13.68 -0.16
N ASN A 36 25.34 12.70 0.01
CA ASN A 36 26.78 12.91 0.09
C ASN A 36 27.24 13.85 1.23
N GLY A 37 26.41 14.04 2.25
CA GLY A 37 26.76 14.77 3.46
C GLY A 37 26.76 16.29 3.37
N TYR A 38 26.34 16.89 2.25
CA TYR A 38 26.45 18.33 2.03
C TYR A 38 25.10 19.04 1.81
N ASP A 39 24.26 18.51 0.97
CA ASP A 39 23.02 19.16 0.60
C ASP A 39 21.80 18.45 1.21
N LEU A 40 20.81 19.22 1.67
CA LEU A 40 19.54 18.68 2.10
C LEU A 40 18.86 17.96 0.94
N ASP A 41 18.58 16.67 1.13
CA ASP A 41 17.85 15.88 0.16
C ASP A 41 16.80 15.02 0.87
N LEU A 42 15.55 15.26 0.57
CA LEU A 42 14.41 14.52 1.13
C LEU A 42 14.14 13.21 0.40
N ASN A 43 14.76 13.01 -0.76
CA ASN A 43 14.59 11.80 -1.55
C ASN A 43 15.40 10.65 -0.98
N ALA A 44 14.89 9.44 -1.14
CA ALA A 44 15.63 8.25 -0.78
C ALA A 44 16.62 7.86 -1.89
N HIS A 45 17.78 7.40 -1.50
CA HIS A 45 18.86 6.96 -2.39
C HIS A 45 19.32 5.54 -2.03
N TRP A 46 19.84 4.83 -3.01
CA TRP A 46 20.54 3.58 -2.77
C TRP A 46 21.89 3.87 -2.10
N TYR A 47 22.13 3.19 -0.97
CA TYR A 47 23.37 3.32 -0.23
C TYR A 47 23.63 2.09 0.65
N THR A 48 24.87 1.93 1.11
CA THR A 48 25.31 0.86 2.03
C THR A 48 25.62 1.31 3.45
N PRO A 49 25.04 2.39 3.98
CA PRO A 49 25.29 2.84 5.33
C PRO A 49 24.64 1.94 6.38
N GLY A 50 24.69 2.37 7.62
CA GLY A 50 23.87 1.78 8.66
C GLY A 50 22.38 2.00 8.45
N VAL A 51 21.58 1.17 9.09
CA VAL A 51 20.13 1.30 9.19
C VAL A 51 19.73 1.37 10.66
N VAL A 52 18.69 2.14 10.97
CA VAL A 52 18.19 2.23 12.34
C VAL A 52 17.37 0.97 12.64
N ASP A 53 17.70 0.26 13.70
CA ASP A 53 16.99 -0.93 14.14
C ASP A 53 15.68 -0.58 14.88
N LYS A 54 14.95 -1.61 15.28
CA LYS A 54 13.67 -1.45 16.00
C LYS A 54 13.78 -0.76 17.36
N ASN A 55 15.00 -0.62 17.91
CA ASN A 55 15.27 0.03 19.19
C ASN A 55 15.81 1.46 19.01
N GLY A 56 15.96 1.93 17.76
CA GLY A 56 16.50 3.25 17.44
C GLY A 56 18.03 3.31 17.33
N TYR A 57 18.72 2.16 17.33
CA TYR A 57 20.19 2.15 17.20
C TYR A 57 20.61 1.96 15.75
N LEU A 58 21.63 2.73 15.34
CA LEU A 58 22.24 2.59 14.02
C LEU A 58 23.02 1.28 13.96
N GLN A 59 22.67 0.43 13.01
CA GLN A 59 23.29 -0.86 12.75
C GLN A 59 23.91 -0.89 11.36
N PRO A 60 25.03 -1.58 11.15
CA PRO A 60 25.56 -1.78 9.80
C PRO A 60 24.52 -2.46 8.90
N ALA A 61 24.32 -1.95 7.70
CA ALA A 61 23.48 -2.61 6.71
C ALA A 61 24.14 -3.91 6.25
N LYS A 62 23.36 -4.98 6.16
CA LYS A 62 23.82 -6.30 5.71
C LYS A 62 23.85 -6.43 4.18
N LYS A 63 23.26 -5.48 3.49
CA LYS A 63 23.17 -5.38 2.02
C LYS A 63 22.89 -3.94 1.65
N ASP A 64 22.99 -3.61 0.37
CA ASP A 64 22.55 -2.34 -0.14
C ASP A 64 21.06 -2.12 0.18
N VAL A 65 20.75 -0.93 0.65
CA VAL A 65 19.39 -0.53 1.03
C VAL A 65 19.04 0.80 0.39
N PHE A 66 17.75 0.96 0.12
CA PHE A 66 17.20 2.22 -0.33
C PHE A 66 16.66 3.00 0.87
N GLY A 67 17.12 4.23 1.07
CA GLY A 67 16.71 4.98 2.25
C GLY A 67 17.16 6.42 2.26
N VAL A 68 16.98 7.05 3.40
CA VAL A 68 17.40 8.43 3.71
C VAL A 68 18.35 8.40 4.88
N ALA A 69 19.46 9.10 4.75
CA ALA A 69 20.51 9.12 5.79
C ALA A 69 21.19 10.48 5.86
N ASP A 70 21.74 10.78 7.04
CA ASP A 70 22.85 11.67 7.21
C ASP A 70 24.09 10.87 7.68
N GLU A 71 25.16 11.55 8.08
CA GLU A 71 26.40 10.88 8.52
C GLU A 71 26.25 10.03 9.79
N ASN A 72 25.20 10.25 10.59
CA ASN A 72 25.02 9.64 11.90
C ASN A 72 23.84 8.66 11.96
N GLU A 73 22.82 8.87 11.12
CA GLU A 73 21.63 8.01 11.15
C GLU A 73 21.05 7.79 9.74
N GLY A 74 20.44 6.62 9.53
CA GLY A 74 19.85 6.24 8.27
C GLY A 74 18.55 5.47 8.43
N TYR A 75 17.61 5.71 7.51
CA TYR A 75 16.27 5.11 7.52
C TYR A 75 15.94 4.53 6.16
N THR A 76 15.29 3.37 6.16
CA THR A 76 14.81 2.72 4.95
C THR A 76 13.30 2.82 4.85
N CYS A 77 12.77 2.89 3.63
CA CYS A 77 11.35 2.77 3.40
C CYS A 77 10.91 1.30 3.63
N PRO A 78 10.01 1.02 4.59
CA PRO A 78 9.57 -0.35 4.87
C PRO A 78 8.60 -0.89 3.79
N PHE A 79 8.18 -0.06 2.84
CA PHE A 79 7.21 -0.41 1.81
C PHE A 79 7.86 -0.79 0.48
N GLY A 80 9.16 -0.59 0.33
CA GLY A 80 9.94 -0.91 -0.86
C GLY A 80 10.76 0.27 -1.36
N ALA A 81 11.44 0.06 -2.46
CA ALA A 81 12.29 1.01 -3.18
C ALA A 81 11.61 1.45 -4.49
N VAL A 82 12.18 2.46 -5.15
CA VAL A 82 11.74 2.88 -6.49
C VAL A 82 11.82 1.69 -7.45
N GLY A 83 10.76 1.48 -8.23
CA GLY A 83 10.58 0.33 -9.12
C GLY A 83 9.90 -0.88 -8.48
N ASP A 84 9.79 -0.93 -7.15
CA ASP A 84 9.04 -1.99 -6.49
C ASP A 84 7.54 -1.84 -6.72
N ARG A 85 6.83 -2.98 -6.70
CA ARG A 85 5.39 -3.03 -6.91
C ARG A 85 4.63 -3.35 -5.64
N ILE A 86 3.63 -2.54 -5.34
CA ILE A 86 2.73 -2.70 -4.20
C ILE A 86 1.35 -3.10 -4.70
N TRP A 87 0.84 -4.24 -4.27
CA TRP A 87 -0.54 -4.59 -4.51
C TRP A 87 -1.48 -3.94 -3.48
N VAL A 88 -2.61 -3.45 -3.96
CA VAL A 88 -3.64 -2.77 -3.15
C VAL A 88 -4.57 -3.81 -2.55
N ARG A 89 -4.91 -3.61 -1.28
CA ARG A 89 -5.91 -4.40 -0.56
C ARG A 89 -7.08 -3.49 -0.22
N GLU A 90 -8.26 -3.87 -0.69
CA GLU A 90 -9.52 -3.16 -0.50
C GLU A 90 -10.61 -4.10 0.00
N ALA A 91 -11.72 -3.56 0.48
CA ALA A 91 -12.87 -4.38 0.85
C ALA A 91 -13.50 -4.99 -0.41
N PHE A 92 -13.68 -6.31 -0.42
CA PHE A 92 -14.08 -7.08 -1.59
C PHE A 92 -15.01 -8.24 -1.20
N GLN A 93 -15.61 -8.87 -2.17
CA GLN A 93 -16.24 -10.18 -2.03
C GLN A 93 -15.89 -11.03 -3.26
N GLY A 94 -15.55 -12.28 -3.03
CA GLY A 94 -15.21 -13.21 -4.10
C GLY A 94 -14.47 -14.48 -3.62
N PRO A 95 -14.38 -15.51 -4.49
CA PRO A 95 -14.96 -15.51 -5.82
C PRO A 95 -16.49 -15.61 -5.77
N LEU A 96 -17.17 -14.88 -6.68
CA LEU A 96 -18.60 -14.94 -6.92
C LEU A 96 -18.80 -15.66 -8.24
N VAL A 97 -19.45 -16.81 -8.22
CA VAL A 97 -19.69 -17.63 -9.40
C VAL A 97 -21.18 -17.80 -9.64
N SER A 98 -21.60 -17.83 -10.90
CA SER A 98 -22.97 -18.12 -11.26
C SER A 98 -23.32 -19.59 -11.03
N GLU A 99 -24.62 -19.90 -10.96
CA GLU A 99 -25.10 -21.27 -10.72
C GLU A 99 -24.53 -22.28 -11.72
N GLU A 100 -24.34 -21.88 -12.96
CA GLU A 100 -23.81 -22.74 -14.03
C GLU A 100 -22.37 -23.22 -13.79
N PHE A 101 -21.59 -22.45 -13.01
CA PHE A 101 -20.19 -22.78 -12.68
C PHE A 101 -20.00 -23.37 -11.28
N LEU A 102 -21.06 -23.56 -10.51
CA LEU A 102 -20.94 -24.03 -9.12
C LEU A 102 -20.27 -25.40 -9.01
N GLU A 103 -20.60 -26.34 -9.88
CA GLU A 103 -20.00 -27.68 -9.89
C GLU A 103 -18.51 -27.60 -10.27
N GLU A 104 -18.16 -26.76 -11.25
CA GLU A 104 -16.76 -26.54 -11.62
C GLU A 104 -15.98 -25.85 -10.49
N TYR A 105 -16.60 -24.86 -9.85
CA TYR A 105 -15.99 -24.17 -8.70
C TYR A 105 -15.75 -25.14 -7.53
N ARG A 106 -16.70 -26.04 -7.23
CA ARG A 106 -16.50 -27.06 -6.19
C ARG A 106 -15.37 -28.03 -6.51
N ALA A 107 -15.19 -28.36 -7.79
CA ALA A 107 -14.15 -29.28 -8.24
C ALA A 107 -12.78 -28.62 -8.38
N TYR A 108 -12.73 -27.36 -8.81
CA TYR A 108 -11.49 -26.64 -9.16
C TYR A 108 -11.58 -25.17 -8.76
N PRO A 109 -11.60 -24.85 -7.45
CA PRO A 109 -11.77 -23.48 -6.97
C PRO A 109 -10.69 -22.50 -7.46
N GLU A 110 -9.46 -23.01 -7.70
CA GLU A 110 -8.34 -22.22 -8.17
C GLU A 110 -8.54 -21.58 -9.54
N LYS A 111 -9.44 -22.09 -10.37
CA LYS A 111 -9.78 -21.49 -11.69
C LYS A 111 -10.50 -20.16 -11.54
N PHE A 112 -11.18 -19.96 -10.42
CA PHE A 112 -11.97 -18.79 -10.11
C PHE A 112 -11.24 -17.80 -9.20
N GLU A 113 -10.01 -18.11 -8.84
CA GLU A 113 -9.15 -17.25 -8.03
C GLU A 113 -8.52 -16.13 -8.86
N ASN A 114 -9.37 -15.23 -9.38
CA ASN A 114 -8.90 -14.02 -10.07
C ASN A 114 -9.88 -12.85 -9.84
N PRO A 115 -9.43 -11.58 -10.12
CA PRO A 115 -10.25 -10.39 -9.89
C PRO A 115 -11.57 -10.35 -10.66
N GLU A 116 -11.71 -11.07 -11.76
CA GLU A 116 -12.92 -11.08 -12.60
C GLU A 116 -14.12 -11.67 -11.87
N TYR A 117 -13.88 -12.57 -10.90
CA TYR A 117 -14.90 -13.14 -10.04
C TYR A 117 -15.06 -12.39 -8.72
N CYS A 118 -14.59 -11.15 -8.62
CA CYS A 118 -14.69 -10.34 -7.42
C CYS A 118 -15.51 -9.08 -7.64
N GLU A 119 -16.28 -8.73 -6.62
CA GLU A 119 -16.86 -7.40 -6.48
C GLU A 119 -16.12 -6.59 -5.42
N TYR A 120 -16.10 -5.26 -5.57
CA TYR A 120 -15.33 -4.38 -4.72
C TYR A 120 -16.20 -3.27 -4.14
N ALA A 121 -16.10 -3.07 -2.83
CA ALA A 121 -16.87 -2.03 -2.15
C ALA A 121 -16.56 -0.61 -2.65
N ALA A 122 -15.37 -0.39 -3.21
CA ALA A 122 -14.98 0.88 -3.80
C ALA A 122 -15.80 1.26 -5.04
N ASP A 123 -16.39 0.30 -5.74
CA ASP A 123 -17.19 0.55 -6.94
C ASP A 123 -18.59 1.10 -6.63
N GLY A 124 -18.98 1.12 -5.35
CA GLY A 124 -20.22 1.77 -4.88
C GLY A 124 -21.47 0.94 -5.10
N GLY A 125 -21.37 -0.33 -5.45
CA GLY A 125 -22.49 -1.26 -5.59
C GLY A 125 -23.14 -1.63 -4.24
N PRO A 126 -24.32 -2.31 -4.29
CA PRO A 126 -24.94 -2.89 -3.10
C PRO A 126 -24.01 -3.95 -2.48
N ARG A 127 -24.29 -4.31 -1.24
CA ARG A 127 -23.56 -5.43 -0.62
C ARG A 127 -23.92 -6.71 -1.36
N PRO A 128 -22.92 -7.48 -1.84
CA PRO A 128 -23.19 -8.71 -2.57
C PRO A 128 -23.89 -9.74 -1.68
N GLU A 129 -24.80 -10.47 -2.29
CA GLU A 129 -25.40 -11.68 -1.76
C GLU A 129 -24.68 -12.88 -2.37
N TYR A 130 -24.36 -13.87 -1.57
CA TYR A 130 -23.72 -15.10 -2.04
C TYR A 130 -24.08 -16.27 -1.12
N CYS A 131 -24.04 -17.47 -1.66
CA CYS A 131 -24.16 -18.69 -0.86
C CYS A 131 -22.76 -19.16 -0.43
N ASP A 132 -22.64 -19.52 0.84
CA ASP A 132 -21.44 -20.21 1.32
C ASP A 132 -21.43 -21.70 0.88
N LEU A 133 -20.38 -22.44 1.23
CA LEU A 133 -20.26 -23.84 0.84
C LEU A 133 -21.33 -24.76 1.47
N ASP A 134 -22.04 -24.28 2.48
CA ASP A 134 -23.14 -24.98 3.17
C ASP A 134 -24.52 -24.50 2.68
N ASP A 135 -24.57 -23.81 1.53
CA ASP A 135 -25.77 -23.22 0.89
C ASP A 135 -26.48 -22.17 1.74
N ASN A 136 -25.81 -21.58 2.74
CA ASN A 136 -26.39 -20.48 3.50
C ASN A 136 -26.22 -19.16 2.76
N LEU A 137 -27.30 -18.39 2.65
CA LEU A 137 -27.27 -17.04 2.09
C LEU A 137 -26.49 -16.10 3.01
N ARG A 138 -25.48 -15.46 2.46
CA ARG A 138 -24.62 -14.48 3.15
C ARG A 138 -24.69 -13.14 2.43
N HIS A 139 -24.45 -12.08 3.20
CA HIS A 139 -24.40 -10.71 2.68
C HIS A 139 -23.17 -10.00 3.21
N GLY A 140 -22.50 -9.26 2.37
CA GLY A 140 -21.49 -8.32 2.88
C GLY A 140 -20.17 -8.32 2.14
N TRP A 141 -19.33 -7.42 2.62
CA TRP A 141 -17.95 -7.26 2.14
C TRP A 141 -16.97 -7.92 3.09
N ARG A 142 -16.02 -8.66 2.55
CA ARG A 142 -14.86 -9.13 3.31
C ARG A 142 -13.92 -7.97 3.57
N PRO A 143 -13.43 -7.77 4.80
CA PRO A 143 -12.47 -6.72 5.11
C PRO A 143 -11.18 -6.85 4.30
N SER A 144 -10.59 -5.72 3.92
CA SER A 144 -9.34 -5.64 3.14
C SER A 144 -8.17 -6.43 3.73
N ILE A 145 -8.11 -6.61 5.06
CA ILE A 145 -7.08 -7.41 5.72
C ILE A 145 -7.08 -8.89 5.30
N HIS A 146 -8.23 -9.39 4.85
CA HIS A 146 -8.42 -10.77 4.40
C HIS A 146 -8.31 -10.93 2.88
N MET A 147 -8.05 -9.86 2.13
CA MET A 147 -7.92 -9.94 0.69
C MET A 147 -6.67 -10.76 0.32
N PRO A 148 -6.81 -11.86 -0.42
CA PRO A 148 -5.69 -12.60 -0.95
C PRO A 148 -5.07 -11.86 -2.16
N ARG A 149 -3.86 -12.25 -2.56
CA ARG A 149 -3.15 -11.59 -3.67
C ARG A 149 -3.89 -11.72 -5.01
N TRP A 150 -4.50 -12.87 -5.26
CA TRP A 150 -5.24 -13.13 -6.50
C TRP A 150 -6.46 -12.22 -6.67
N ALA A 151 -7.11 -11.78 -5.57
CA ALA A 151 -8.25 -10.87 -5.63
C ALA A 151 -7.86 -9.40 -5.82
N SER A 152 -6.56 -9.06 -5.81
CA SER A 152 -6.13 -7.67 -5.98
C SER A 152 -6.10 -7.27 -7.45
N ARG A 153 -6.96 -6.31 -7.81
CA ARG A 153 -7.05 -5.73 -9.16
C ARG A 153 -6.08 -4.58 -9.41
N LEU A 154 -5.49 -4.00 -8.37
CA LEU A 154 -4.61 -2.83 -8.46
C LEU A 154 -3.20 -3.16 -8.00
N THR A 155 -2.25 -2.84 -8.86
CA THR A 155 -0.81 -2.88 -8.53
C THR A 155 -0.21 -1.51 -8.84
N LEU A 156 0.43 -0.92 -7.83
CA LEU A 156 1.08 0.39 -7.91
C LEU A 156 2.58 0.21 -7.97
N GLU A 157 3.26 1.02 -8.76
CA GLU A 157 4.71 1.09 -8.78
C GLU A 157 5.19 2.27 -7.94
N ILE A 158 6.22 2.06 -7.13
CA ILE A 158 6.87 3.12 -6.38
C ILE A 158 7.77 3.90 -7.34
N THR A 159 7.43 5.16 -7.59
CA THR A 159 8.21 6.05 -8.46
C THR A 159 9.15 6.96 -7.70
N SER A 160 8.84 7.24 -6.43
CA SER A 160 9.71 8.01 -5.52
C SER A 160 9.45 7.67 -4.05
N VAL A 161 10.46 7.87 -3.22
CA VAL A 161 10.34 7.79 -1.76
C VAL A 161 10.99 9.02 -1.17
N ARG A 162 10.27 9.71 -0.26
CA ARG A 162 10.75 10.90 0.43
C ARG A 162 10.46 10.81 1.92
N VAL A 163 11.25 11.47 2.75
CA VAL A 163 10.96 11.73 4.16
C VAL A 163 10.69 13.22 4.34
N GLU A 164 9.59 13.53 5.00
CA GLU A 164 9.14 14.91 5.18
C GLU A 164 8.55 15.09 6.58
N ARG A 165 8.65 16.29 7.12
CA ARG A 165 7.92 16.64 8.34
C ARG A 165 6.46 16.90 8.00
N LEU A 166 5.55 16.38 8.81
CA LEU A 166 4.10 16.54 8.56
C LEU A 166 3.66 18.00 8.44
N ARG A 167 4.32 18.90 9.19
CA ARG A 167 4.03 20.36 9.16
C ARG A 167 4.39 21.03 7.83
N ASP A 168 5.24 20.41 7.03
CA ASP A 168 5.73 20.95 5.77
C ASP A 168 4.88 20.48 4.58
N LEU A 169 3.75 19.79 4.87
CA LEU A 169 2.80 19.32 3.87
C LEU A 169 2.17 20.47 3.11
N SER A 170 2.31 20.48 1.79
CA SER A 170 1.69 21.44 0.90
C SER A 170 0.23 21.09 0.58
N GLU A 171 -0.53 22.04 0.05
CA GLU A 171 -1.88 21.80 -0.46
C GLU A 171 -1.87 20.82 -1.65
N ASP A 172 -0.88 20.89 -2.52
CA ASP A 172 -0.73 20.00 -3.67
C ASP A 172 -0.41 18.57 -3.23
N ASP A 173 0.37 18.42 -2.16
CA ASP A 173 0.58 17.11 -1.55
C ASP A 173 -0.71 16.52 -0.97
N ALA A 174 -1.54 17.34 -0.33
CA ALA A 174 -2.84 16.89 0.18
C ALA A 174 -3.76 16.44 -0.97
N LYS A 175 -3.78 17.16 -2.09
CA LYS A 175 -4.50 16.75 -3.31
C LYS A 175 -3.95 15.43 -3.86
N SER A 176 -2.64 15.28 -3.90
CA SER A 176 -1.96 14.05 -4.36
C SER A 176 -2.19 12.85 -3.43
N GLU A 177 -2.56 13.08 -2.17
CA GLU A 177 -3.07 12.03 -1.27
C GLU A 177 -4.54 11.64 -1.58
N GLY A 178 -5.20 12.31 -2.52
CA GLY A 178 -6.59 12.07 -2.91
C GLY A 178 -7.59 12.83 -2.06
N ILE A 179 -7.15 13.82 -1.27
CA ILE A 179 -8.05 14.67 -0.48
C ILE A 179 -8.71 15.66 -1.45
N THR A 180 -10.04 15.70 -1.43
CA THR A 180 -10.79 16.71 -2.16
C THR A 180 -10.99 17.91 -1.23
N PRO A 181 -10.61 19.12 -1.64
CA PRO A 181 -10.93 20.32 -0.86
C PRO A 181 -12.45 20.45 -0.65
N PRO A 182 -12.89 21.02 0.48
CA PRO A 182 -14.30 21.26 0.75
C PRO A 182 -14.95 22.21 -0.24
#